data_0e65a3d02e56380e617b46a6804e393a
#
_entry.id   0e65a3d02e56380e617b46a6804e393a
#
_cell.length_a   1.000
_cell.length_b   1.000
_cell.length_c   1.000
_cell.angle_alpha   90.00
_cell.angle_beta   90.00
_cell.angle_gamma   90.00
#
_symmetry.space_group_name_H-M   'P 1'
#
loop_
_entity.id
_entity.type
_entity.pdbx_description
1 polymer ?
#
loop_
_entity_poly.entity_id
_entity_poly.type
_entity_poly.pdbx_seq_one_letter_code
_entity_poly.pdbx_strand_id
1 'polypeptide(L)'
;MAPKDDKQDVPERAGLSRRAFLKSTGVGSLAVGVVSVGEADAQTPVRTVGPGEVPVTLTVNGKRVELKIEPRVTLLDAIRQRADLTGNKRGCDRGACGACTMIVDGRTAYACSTLAIEVQGKQIRTVEGLSTGNTLHPVQQAFCDVDALMCGFCTPGFIMATVALLEKNPRPTEEQVRKGLDGNICRCGTFVRIKEAAMTAKVVARG
;
A
#
# COMPACT_ATOMS: atom_id res chain seq x y z
N MET A 1 14.78 51.46 -19.43
CA MET A 1 13.40 51.26 -19.91
C MET A 1 12.94 49.93 -19.30
N ALA A 2 12.26 49.99 -18.16
CA ALA A 2 11.77 48.81 -17.42
C ALA A 2 10.41 48.39 -17.97
N PRO A 3 10.10 47.05 -18.09
CA PRO A 3 8.81 46.61 -18.54
C PRO A 3 7.76 46.84 -17.46
N LYS A 4 6.58 47.30 -17.88
CA LYS A 4 5.42 47.55 -17.04
C LYS A 4 4.84 46.19 -16.56
N ASP A 5 4.62 46.09 -15.26
CA ASP A 5 3.87 45.01 -14.62
C ASP A 5 2.42 45.03 -15.10
N ASP A 6 2.06 44.01 -15.86
CA ASP A 6 0.68 43.73 -16.27
C ASP A 6 -0.01 42.92 -15.16
N LYS A 7 -0.67 43.65 -14.24
CA LYS A 7 -1.49 43.02 -13.19
C LYS A 7 -2.74 42.44 -13.86
N GLN A 8 -2.74 41.15 -14.10
CA GLN A 8 -3.95 40.40 -14.47
C GLN A 8 -4.93 40.47 -13.27
N ASP A 9 -6.07 41.11 -13.50
CA ASP A 9 -7.20 41.11 -12.58
C ASP A 9 -7.73 39.68 -12.42
N VAL A 10 -7.40 39.05 -11.29
CA VAL A 10 -8.00 37.76 -10.90
C VAL A 10 -9.36 38.08 -10.28
N PRO A 11 -10.48 37.61 -10.84
CA PRO A 11 -11.80 37.86 -10.28
C PRO A 11 -11.87 37.31 -8.86
N GLU A 12 -12.17 38.21 -7.91
CA GLU A 12 -12.36 37.92 -6.50
C GLU A 12 -13.52 36.92 -6.35
N ARG A 13 -13.20 35.67 -6.05
CA ARG A 13 -14.21 34.63 -5.75
C ARG A 13 -14.95 35.11 -4.49
N ALA A 14 -16.21 35.44 -4.64
CA ALA A 14 -17.10 35.75 -3.53
C ALA A 14 -17.14 34.58 -2.55
N GLY A 15 -16.26 34.62 -1.56
CA GLY A 15 -16.19 33.59 -0.51
C GLY A 15 -17.41 33.70 0.38
N LEU A 16 -18.13 32.61 0.56
CA LEU A 16 -19.19 32.53 1.55
C LEU A 16 -18.64 32.88 2.94
N SER A 17 -19.16 33.94 3.57
CA SER A 17 -18.75 34.29 4.93
C SER A 17 -19.11 33.15 5.89
N ARG A 18 -18.31 32.94 6.95
CA ARG A 18 -18.58 31.91 8.00
C ARG A 18 -20.01 32.02 8.54
N ARG A 19 -20.54 33.24 8.65
CA ARG A 19 -21.90 33.51 9.11
C ARG A 19 -22.97 33.09 8.08
N ALA A 20 -22.69 33.26 6.79
CA ALA A 20 -23.59 32.82 5.71
C ALA A 20 -23.61 31.29 5.64
N PHE A 21 -22.46 30.64 5.80
CA PHE A 21 -22.34 29.18 5.85
C PHE A 21 -23.12 28.59 7.03
N LEU A 22 -22.97 29.13 8.24
CA LEU A 22 -23.70 28.65 9.44
C LEU A 22 -25.22 28.90 9.34
N LYS A 23 -25.65 29.96 8.68
CA LYS A 23 -27.09 30.20 8.43
C LYS A 23 -27.66 29.23 7.39
N SER A 24 -26.92 28.89 6.33
CA SER A 24 -27.38 27.95 5.32
C SER A 24 -27.45 26.53 5.85
N THR A 25 -26.53 26.11 6.72
CA THR A 25 -26.58 24.78 7.38
C THR A 25 -27.69 24.68 8.42
N GLY A 26 -27.99 25.77 9.15
CA GLY A 26 -29.07 25.78 10.16
C GLY A 26 -30.48 25.66 9.57
N VAL A 27 -30.72 26.23 8.40
CA VAL A 27 -32.03 26.17 7.71
C VAL A 27 -32.19 24.85 6.96
N GLY A 28 -31.11 24.25 6.46
CA GLY A 28 -31.14 22.95 5.76
C GLY A 28 -31.45 21.77 6.66
N SER A 29 -31.19 21.87 7.96
CA SER A 29 -31.39 20.77 8.92
C SER A 29 -32.86 20.47 9.25
N LEU A 30 -33.78 21.40 8.97
CA LEU A 30 -35.22 21.24 9.22
C LEU A 30 -35.98 20.66 8.01
N ALA A 31 -35.36 20.56 6.84
CA ALA A 31 -35.98 20.07 5.62
C ALA A 31 -35.53 18.65 5.20
N VAL A 32 -34.59 18.04 5.94
CA VAL A 32 -34.31 16.61 5.79
C VAL A 32 -35.44 15.88 6.47
N GLY A 33 -36.48 15.61 5.71
CA GLY A 33 -37.56 14.69 6.12
C GLY A 33 -36.88 13.44 6.66
N VAL A 34 -37.45 12.92 7.74
CA VAL A 34 -37.09 11.64 8.33
C VAL A 34 -37.03 10.61 7.20
N VAL A 35 -35.83 10.44 6.62
CA VAL A 35 -35.53 9.24 5.88
C VAL A 35 -35.63 8.16 6.94
N SER A 36 -36.74 7.42 6.93
CA SER A 36 -36.84 6.18 7.68
C SER A 36 -35.65 5.35 7.22
N VAL A 37 -34.59 5.37 8.00
CA VAL A 37 -33.53 4.38 7.88
C VAL A 37 -34.27 3.07 8.16
N GLY A 38 -34.63 2.36 7.08
CA GLY A 38 -35.20 1.02 7.22
C GLY A 38 -34.26 0.30 8.19
N GLU A 39 -34.85 -0.33 9.21
CA GLU A 39 -34.10 -1.17 10.13
C GLU A 39 -33.25 -2.09 9.28
N ALA A 40 -31.97 -1.74 9.15
CA ALA A 40 -30.98 -2.62 8.54
C ALA A 40 -31.04 -3.88 9.43
N ASP A 41 -31.46 -4.96 8.82
CA ASP A 41 -31.60 -6.26 9.46
C ASP A 41 -30.24 -6.66 10.05
N ALA A 42 -29.98 -6.23 11.27
CA ALA A 42 -28.73 -6.41 12.01
C ALA A 42 -28.57 -7.85 12.54
N GLN A 43 -29.21 -8.83 11.86
CA GLN A 43 -29.27 -10.20 12.33
C GLN A 43 -28.25 -11.16 11.72
N THR A 44 -27.28 -10.65 10.93
CA THR A 44 -26.11 -11.49 10.66
C THR A 44 -25.26 -11.51 11.93
N PRO A 45 -25.13 -12.65 12.63
CA PRO A 45 -24.34 -12.69 13.85
C PRO A 45 -22.90 -12.30 13.52
N VAL A 46 -22.48 -11.13 14.00
CA VAL A 46 -21.10 -10.67 13.87
C VAL A 46 -20.23 -11.68 14.61
N ARG A 47 -19.47 -12.47 13.84
CA ARG A 47 -18.54 -13.44 14.42
C ARG A 47 -17.44 -12.70 15.17
N THR A 48 -17.57 -12.62 16.47
CA THR A 48 -16.54 -12.03 17.35
C THR A 48 -15.39 -13.03 17.51
N VAL A 49 -14.16 -12.55 17.33
CA VAL A 49 -12.94 -13.35 17.47
C VAL A 49 -12.06 -12.72 18.56
N GLY A 50 -11.62 -13.50 19.52
CA GLY A 50 -10.78 -13.04 20.63
C GLY A 50 -11.52 -13.08 21.98
N PRO A 51 -10.92 -12.58 23.08
CA PRO A 51 -9.70 -11.77 23.18
C PRO A 51 -8.36 -12.54 23.17
N GLY A 52 -8.33 -13.86 23.22
CA GLY A 52 -7.10 -14.64 23.28
C GLY A 52 -6.50 -14.98 21.89
N GLU A 53 -5.46 -15.79 21.89
CA GLU A 53 -4.87 -16.31 20.66
C GLU A 53 -5.86 -17.23 19.92
N VAL A 54 -5.91 -17.05 18.60
CA VAL A 54 -6.75 -17.84 17.70
C VAL A 54 -5.88 -18.49 16.61
N PRO A 55 -6.29 -19.67 16.11
CA PRO A 55 -5.60 -20.28 14.99
C PRO A 55 -5.82 -19.45 13.71
N VAL A 56 -4.74 -19.11 13.04
CA VAL A 56 -4.74 -18.37 11.76
C VAL A 56 -3.90 -19.14 10.77
N THR A 57 -4.46 -19.42 9.60
CA THR A 57 -3.76 -20.09 8.51
C THR A 57 -3.53 -19.10 7.38
N LEU A 58 -2.26 -18.88 7.03
CA LEU A 58 -1.82 -18.01 5.93
C LEU A 58 -1.20 -18.84 4.81
N THR A 59 -1.40 -18.43 3.57
CA THR A 59 -0.66 -18.98 2.43
C THR A 59 0.39 -17.97 1.99
N VAL A 60 1.65 -18.22 2.35
CA VAL A 60 2.76 -17.30 2.12
C VAL A 60 3.76 -17.92 1.16
N ASN A 61 4.01 -17.24 0.03
CA ASN A 61 4.91 -17.73 -1.03
C ASN A 61 4.59 -19.16 -1.46
N GLY A 62 3.29 -19.49 -1.56
CA GLY A 62 2.81 -20.83 -1.93
C GLY A 62 2.88 -21.87 -0.81
N LYS A 63 3.36 -21.52 0.38
CA LYS A 63 3.43 -22.43 1.54
C LYS A 63 2.35 -22.08 2.56
N ARG A 64 1.72 -23.10 3.12
CA ARG A 64 0.78 -22.96 4.23
C ARG A 64 1.55 -22.77 5.54
N VAL A 65 1.20 -21.71 6.26
CA VAL A 65 1.78 -21.34 7.57
C VAL A 65 0.64 -21.28 8.59
N GLU A 66 0.72 -22.12 9.60
CA GLU A 66 -0.27 -22.17 10.70
C GLU A 66 0.30 -21.44 11.91
N LEU A 67 -0.46 -20.47 12.41
CA LEU A 67 -0.04 -19.60 13.50
C LEU A 67 -1.11 -19.60 14.59
N LYS A 68 -0.67 -19.38 15.84
CA LYS A 68 -1.55 -18.99 16.95
C LYS A 68 -1.20 -17.56 17.33
N ILE A 69 -2.10 -16.64 17.06
CA ILE A 69 -1.89 -15.21 17.25
C ILE A 69 -3.16 -14.52 17.75
N GLU A 70 -2.99 -13.42 18.44
CA GLU A 70 -4.12 -12.56 18.81
C GLU A 70 -4.72 -11.90 17.56
N PRO A 71 -6.04 -11.64 17.52
CA PRO A 71 -6.71 -11.02 16.37
C PRO A 71 -6.13 -9.68 15.94
N ARG A 72 -5.53 -8.93 16.86
CA ARG A 72 -4.90 -7.61 16.60
C ARG A 72 -3.53 -7.68 15.95
N VAL A 73 -2.94 -8.87 15.80
CA VAL A 73 -1.61 -9.03 15.20
C VAL A 73 -1.63 -8.65 13.74
N THR A 74 -0.73 -7.74 13.35
CA THR A 74 -0.61 -7.31 11.96
C THR A 74 -0.02 -8.41 11.08
N LEU A 75 -0.29 -8.34 9.78
CA LEU A 75 0.33 -9.25 8.82
C LEU A 75 1.86 -9.14 8.87
N LEU A 76 2.39 -7.93 9.04
CA LEU A 76 3.83 -7.71 9.14
C LEU A 76 4.42 -8.46 10.34
N ASP A 77 3.78 -8.40 11.49
CA ASP A 77 4.26 -9.07 12.69
C ASP A 77 4.14 -10.59 12.58
N ALA A 78 3.01 -11.07 12.07
CA ALA A 78 2.81 -12.50 11.82
C ALA A 78 3.90 -13.07 10.91
N ILE A 79 4.21 -12.40 9.80
CA ILE A 79 5.20 -12.85 8.83
C ILE A 79 6.62 -12.77 9.40
N ARG A 80 6.99 -11.66 10.06
CA ARG A 80 8.35 -11.45 10.54
C ARG A 80 8.68 -12.23 11.81
N GLN A 81 7.74 -12.30 12.76
CA GLN A 81 8.01 -12.83 14.09
C GLN A 81 7.59 -14.30 14.25
N ARG A 82 6.70 -14.80 13.40
CA ARG A 82 6.16 -16.15 13.51
C ARG A 82 6.49 -17.03 12.31
N ALA A 83 6.63 -16.43 11.10
CA ALA A 83 7.03 -17.18 9.90
C ALA A 83 8.50 -16.97 9.52
N ASP A 84 9.26 -16.19 10.30
CA ASP A 84 10.69 -15.89 10.14
C ASP A 84 11.06 -15.32 8.75
N LEU A 85 10.12 -14.64 8.08
CA LEU A 85 10.34 -13.95 6.82
C LEU A 85 10.58 -12.46 7.10
N THR A 86 11.84 -12.04 7.15
CA THR A 86 12.26 -10.72 7.63
C THR A 86 12.58 -9.71 6.53
N GLY A 87 12.42 -10.09 5.25
CA GLY A 87 12.73 -9.26 4.10
C GLY A 87 11.92 -7.95 4.08
N ASN A 88 10.60 -8.03 4.22
CA ASN A 88 9.77 -6.84 4.34
C ASN A 88 9.99 -6.15 5.70
N LYS A 89 10.13 -4.83 5.72
CA LYS A 89 10.65 -4.09 6.88
C LYS A 89 9.55 -3.32 7.63
N ARG A 90 9.72 -3.20 8.95
CA ARG A 90 8.93 -2.30 9.79
C ARG A 90 9.60 -0.92 9.80
N GLY A 91 9.07 0.05 9.05
CA GLY A 91 9.54 1.44 9.05
C GLY A 91 8.66 2.32 9.93
N CYS A 92 7.54 2.83 9.37
CA CYS A 92 6.67 3.76 10.07
C CYS A 92 5.62 3.10 10.97
N ASP A 93 5.30 1.85 10.73
CA ASP A 93 4.28 1.04 11.42
C ASP A 93 2.86 1.66 11.44
N ARG A 94 2.53 2.45 10.40
CA ARG A 94 1.25 3.17 10.28
C ARG A 94 0.77 3.35 8.83
N GLY A 95 1.21 2.50 7.91
CA GLY A 95 0.76 2.53 6.51
C GLY A 95 1.27 3.70 5.66
N ALA A 96 2.33 4.43 6.08
CA ALA A 96 2.76 5.65 5.40
C ALA A 96 4.01 5.51 4.54
N CYS A 97 4.93 4.56 4.83
CA CYS A 97 6.25 4.54 4.18
C CYS A 97 6.45 3.43 3.14
N GLY A 98 5.58 2.44 3.09
CA GLY A 98 5.65 1.33 2.15
C GLY A 98 6.79 0.33 2.34
N ALA A 99 7.66 0.45 3.36
CA ALA A 99 8.75 -0.51 3.59
C ALA A 99 8.25 -1.94 3.89
N CYS A 100 7.00 -2.07 4.33
CA CYS A 100 6.32 -3.33 4.61
C CYS A 100 5.44 -3.83 3.45
N THR A 101 5.51 -3.24 2.26
CA THR A 101 4.65 -3.62 1.12
C THR A 101 4.80 -5.11 0.80
N MET A 102 3.69 -5.83 0.79
CA MET A 102 3.54 -7.22 0.33
C MET A 102 2.48 -7.25 -0.77
N ILE A 103 2.40 -8.35 -1.50
CA ILE A 103 1.33 -8.58 -2.48
C ILE A 103 0.36 -9.59 -1.90
N VAL A 104 -0.92 -9.20 -1.80
CA VAL A 104 -2.02 -10.04 -1.31
C VAL A 104 -3.04 -10.15 -2.44
N ASP A 105 -3.29 -11.36 -2.93
CA ASP A 105 -4.16 -11.62 -4.09
C ASP A 105 -3.89 -10.68 -5.28
N GLY A 106 -2.61 -10.51 -5.63
CA GLY A 106 -2.18 -9.67 -6.76
C GLY A 106 -2.25 -8.16 -6.52
N ARG A 107 -2.59 -7.69 -5.31
CA ARG A 107 -2.64 -6.27 -4.95
C ARG A 107 -1.61 -5.93 -3.88
N THR A 108 -1.00 -4.76 -3.97
CA THR A 108 -0.12 -4.27 -2.92
C THR A 108 -0.90 -3.98 -1.64
N ALA A 109 -0.37 -4.40 -0.50
CA ALA A 109 -0.90 -4.12 0.82
C ALA A 109 0.23 -3.68 1.76
N TYR A 110 -0.06 -2.73 2.64
CA TYR A 110 0.86 -2.35 3.72
C TYR A 110 0.64 -3.28 4.91
N ALA A 111 1.52 -4.26 5.04
CA ALA A 111 1.38 -5.32 6.02
C ALA A 111 1.34 -4.85 7.48
N CYS A 112 1.87 -3.66 7.80
CA CYS A 112 1.78 -3.06 9.14
C CYS A 112 0.38 -2.52 9.48
N SER A 113 -0.49 -2.32 8.48
CA SER A 113 -1.86 -1.82 8.65
C SER A 113 -2.93 -2.83 8.20
N THR A 114 -2.51 -4.06 7.95
CA THR A 114 -3.37 -5.19 7.57
C THR A 114 -3.35 -6.20 8.70
N LEU A 115 -4.50 -6.65 9.18
CA LEU A 115 -4.56 -7.70 10.20
C LEU A 115 -4.33 -9.07 9.57
N ALA A 116 -3.55 -9.92 10.24
CA ALA A 116 -3.24 -11.25 9.75
C ALA A 116 -4.50 -12.13 9.56
N ILE A 117 -5.50 -11.96 10.43
CA ILE A 117 -6.76 -12.69 10.36
C ILE A 117 -7.60 -12.33 9.13
N GLU A 118 -7.46 -11.11 8.57
CA GLU A 118 -8.23 -10.63 7.41
C GLU A 118 -7.73 -11.21 6.08
N VAL A 119 -6.53 -11.74 6.08
CA VAL A 119 -5.90 -12.28 4.87
C VAL A 119 -5.83 -13.82 4.86
N GLN A 120 -6.56 -14.46 5.76
CA GLN A 120 -6.73 -15.92 5.70
C GLN A 120 -7.39 -16.32 4.38
N GLY A 121 -6.90 -17.41 3.78
CA GLY A 121 -7.37 -17.89 2.47
C GLY A 121 -6.84 -17.10 1.28
N LYS A 122 -6.11 -16.00 1.48
CA LYS A 122 -5.50 -15.20 0.42
C LYS A 122 -4.06 -15.64 0.14
N GLN A 123 -3.62 -15.40 -1.11
CA GLN A 123 -2.24 -15.64 -1.52
C GLN A 123 -1.37 -14.45 -1.15
N ILE A 124 -0.43 -14.65 -0.26
CA ILE A 124 0.50 -13.63 0.20
C ILE A 124 1.86 -13.88 -0.43
N ARG A 125 2.44 -12.85 -1.07
CA ARG A 125 3.81 -12.90 -1.57
C ARG A 125 4.66 -11.86 -0.87
N THR A 126 5.83 -12.28 -0.44
CA THR A 126 6.88 -11.43 0.15
C THR A 126 8.09 -11.38 -0.78
N VAL A 127 9.04 -10.51 -0.49
CA VAL A 127 10.23 -10.35 -1.32
C VAL A 127 11.07 -11.62 -1.41
N GLU A 128 11.06 -12.47 -0.37
CA GLU A 128 11.75 -13.76 -0.35
C GLU A 128 11.16 -14.77 -1.33
N GLY A 129 9.86 -14.67 -1.60
CA GLY A 129 9.16 -15.59 -2.50
C GLY A 129 9.29 -15.22 -3.98
N LEU A 130 10.03 -14.17 -4.33
CA LEU A 130 10.23 -13.76 -5.72
C LEU A 130 11.32 -14.57 -6.42
N SER A 131 12.41 -14.87 -5.73
CA SER A 131 13.52 -15.65 -6.26
C SER A 131 13.21 -17.16 -6.26
N THR A 132 13.80 -17.89 -7.20
CA THR A 132 13.71 -19.36 -7.28
C THR A 132 15.11 -19.95 -7.16
N GLY A 133 15.42 -20.55 -6.01
CA GLY A 133 16.77 -20.98 -5.69
C GLY A 133 17.74 -19.81 -5.73
N ASN A 134 18.80 -19.92 -6.53
CA ASN A 134 19.81 -18.87 -6.70
C ASN A 134 19.50 -17.88 -7.83
N THR A 135 18.34 -18.00 -8.50
CA THR A 135 17.96 -17.12 -9.60
C THR A 135 17.09 -16.00 -9.06
N LEU A 136 17.55 -14.76 -9.20
CA LEU A 136 16.81 -13.58 -8.83
C LEU A 136 15.61 -13.37 -9.78
N HIS A 137 14.54 -12.82 -9.24
CA HIS A 137 13.46 -12.31 -10.07
C HIS A 137 13.97 -11.13 -10.93
N PRO A 138 13.49 -10.94 -12.19
CA PRO A 138 13.96 -9.86 -13.05
C PRO A 138 13.95 -8.47 -12.43
N VAL A 139 12.98 -8.17 -11.58
CA VAL A 139 12.94 -6.91 -10.81
C VAL A 139 14.07 -6.85 -9.79
N GLN A 140 14.32 -7.93 -9.05
CA GLN A 140 15.44 -7.97 -8.10
C GLN A 140 16.77 -7.80 -8.80
N GLN A 141 16.95 -8.46 -9.96
CA GLN A 141 18.14 -8.32 -10.78
C GLN A 141 18.33 -6.87 -11.25
N ALA A 142 17.28 -6.23 -11.77
CA ALA A 142 17.36 -4.83 -12.21
C ALA A 142 17.75 -3.87 -11.07
N PHE A 143 17.27 -4.12 -9.84
CA PHE A 143 17.68 -3.34 -8.66
C PHE A 143 19.17 -3.52 -8.32
N CYS A 144 19.73 -4.70 -8.56
CA CYS A 144 21.16 -4.95 -8.41
C CYS A 144 21.96 -4.28 -9.54
N ASP A 145 21.53 -4.42 -10.80
CA ASP A 145 22.26 -3.96 -11.98
C ASP A 145 22.45 -2.43 -12.01
N VAL A 146 21.45 -1.68 -11.53
CA VAL A 146 21.52 -0.20 -11.50
C VAL A 146 21.86 0.34 -10.11
N ASP A 147 22.24 -0.51 -9.15
CA ASP A 147 22.53 -0.10 -7.76
C ASP A 147 21.41 0.75 -7.14
N ALA A 148 20.15 0.25 -7.22
CA ALA A 148 18.95 0.96 -6.81
C ALA A 148 18.74 0.92 -5.29
N LEU A 149 19.80 0.99 -4.51
CA LEU A 149 19.77 0.96 -3.04
C LEU A 149 20.91 1.78 -2.43
N MET A 150 20.74 2.17 -1.17
CA MET A 150 21.81 2.66 -0.31
C MET A 150 21.82 1.83 0.97
N CYS A 151 21.00 2.16 1.96
CA CYS A 151 20.93 1.35 3.19
C CYS A 151 20.15 0.03 3.02
N GLY A 152 19.42 -0.16 1.93
CA GLY A 152 18.65 -1.37 1.64
C GLY A 152 17.32 -1.50 2.40
N PHE A 153 17.00 -0.62 3.35
CA PHE A 153 15.84 -0.78 4.23
C PHE A 153 14.50 -0.68 3.50
N CYS A 154 14.35 0.27 2.58
CA CYS A 154 13.11 0.43 1.78
C CYS A 154 13.07 -0.48 0.55
N THR A 155 14.18 -1.06 0.15
CA THR A 155 14.34 -1.82 -1.10
C THR A 155 13.33 -2.96 -1.25
N PRO A 156 13.08 -3.81 -0.24
CA PRO A 156 12.07 -4.88 -0.36
C PRO A 156 10.67 -4.35 -0.68
N GLY A 157 10.27 -3.24 -0.06
CA GLY A 157 8.97 -2.62 -0.32
C GLY A 157 8.86 -2.08 -1.75
N PHE A 158 9.91 -1.42 -2.26
CA PHE A 158 9.95 -0.94 -3.64
C PHE A 158 9.97 -2.09 -4.66
N ILE A 159 10.70 -3.16 -4.39
CA ILE A 159 10.70 -4.36 -5.25
C ILE A 159 9.27 -4.92 -5.34
N MET A 160 8.57 -5.11 -4.21
CA MET A 160 7.20 -5.64 -4.20
C MET A 160 6.22 -4.71 -4.94
N ALA A 161 6.33 -3.39 -4.75
CA ALA A 161 5.52 -2.41 -5.47
C ALA A 161 5.79 -2.44 -6.98
N THR A 162 7.08 -2.56 -7.38
CA THR A 162 7.49 -2.66 -8.79
C THR A 162 6.97 -3.94 -9.43
N VAL A 163 7.07 -5.09 -8.75
CA VAL A 163 6.53 -6.36 -9.24
C VAL A 163 5.03 -6.24 -9.50
N ALA A 164 4.26 -5.74 -8.52
CA ALA A 164 2.83 -5.58 -8.67
C ALA A 164 2.43 -4.58 -9.79
N LEU A 165 3.23 -3.53 -10.00
CA LEU A 165 3.04 -2.59 -11.11
C LEU A 165 3.25 -3.27 -12.45
N LEU A 166 4.37 -3.98 -12.62
CA LEU A 166 4.77 -4.59 -13.88
C LEU A 166 3.90 -5.81 -14.25
N GLU A 167 3.37 -6.52 -13.27
CA GLU A 167 2.37 -7.59 -13.51
C GLU A 167 1.06 -7.04 -14.07
N LYS A 168 0.67 -5.82 -13.68
CA LYS A 168 -0.52 -5.14 -14.22
C LYS A 168 -0.25 -4.43 -15.55
N ASN A 169 0.92 -3.86 -15.69
CA ASN A 169 1.36 -3.12 -16.86
C ASN A 169 2.83 -3.44 -17.17
N PRO A 170 3.11 -4.39 -18.06
CA PRO A 170 4.48 -4.81 -18.39
C PRO A 170 5.34 -3.73 -19.07
N ARG A 171 4.73 -2.67 -19.59
CA ARG A 171 5.41 -1.56 -20.28
C ARG A 171 4.90 -0.21 -19.75
N PRO A 172 5.18 0.12 -18.49
CA PRO A 172 4.72 1.37 -17.93
C PRO A 172 5.49 2.55 -18.51
N THR A 173 4.83 3.70 -18.63
CA THR A 173 5.51 4.99 -18.85
C THR A 173 6.21 5.42 -17.56
N GLU A 174 7.17 6.36 -17.66
CA GLU A 174 7.86 6.90 -16.48
C GLU A 174 6.87 7.49 -15.46
N GLU A 175 5.82 8.17 -15.93
CA GLU A 175 4.79 8.71 -15.05
C GLU A 175 3.99 7.62 -14.35
N GLN A 176 3.69 6.52 -15.04
CA GLN A 176 3.01 5.36 -14.43
C GLN A 176 3.90 4.67 -13.40
N VAL A 177 5.21 4.59 -13.65
CA VAL A 177 6.18 4.10 -12.65
C VAL A 177 6.20 5.03 -11.45
N ARG A 178 6.30 6.35 -11.65
CA ARG A 178 6.28 7.33 -10.57
C ARG A 178 5.01 7.18 -9.71
N LYS A 179 3.83 7.16 -10.33
CA LYS A 179 2.55 6.97 -9.62
C LYS A 179 2.44 5.61 -8.94
N GLY A 180 2.92 4.55 -9.57
CA GLY A 180 2.86 3.20 -9.01
C GLY A 180 3.77 3.00 -7.79
N LEU A 181 4.79 3.84 -7.64
CA LEU A 181 5.75 3.79 -6.52
C LEU A 181 5.56 4.91 -5.49
N ASP A 182 4.59 5.82 -5.67
CA ASP A 182 4.32 6.96 -4.78
C ASP A 182 4.00 6.54 -3.33
N GLY A 183 3.53 5.31 -3.13
CA GLY A 183 3.26 4.74 -1.80
C GLY A 183 4.50 4.29 -1.02
N ASN A 184 5.70 4.41 -1.60
CA ASN A 184 6.94 3.95 -0.99
C ASN A 184 7.94 5.11 -0.79
N ILE A 185 8.58 5.18 0.37
CA ILE A 185 9.50 6.25 0.74
C ILE A 185 10.91 5.71 0.94
N CYS A 186 11.88 6.33 0.26
CA CYS A 186 13.31 6.11 0.50
C CYS A 186 13.90 7.31 1.27
N ARG A 187 14.36 7.11 2.49
CA ARG A 187 14.98 8.17 3.29
C ARG A 187 16.36 8.58 2.77
N CYS A 188 17.07 7.67 2.11
CA CYS A 188 18.37 7.93 1.48
C CYS A 188 18.27 8.71 0.17
N GLY A 189 17.07 8.81 -0.43
CA GLY A 189 16.87 9.57 -1.67
C GLY A 189 17.18 8.81 -2.97
N THR A 190 17.26 7.47 -2.97
CA THR A 190 17.62 6.64 -4.12
C THR A 190 16.54 6.55 -5.22
N PHE A 191 15.59 7.48 -5.26
CA PHE A 191 14.42 7.42 -6.16
C PHE A 191 14.77 7.38 -7.65
N VAL A 192 15.85 8.02 -8.08
CA VAL A 192 16.28 8.02 -9.48
C VAL A 192 16.61 6.60 -9.93
N ARG A 193 17.48 5.91 -9.17
CA ARG A 193 17.89 4.53 -9.46
C ARG A 193 16.74 3.53 -9.33
N ILE A 194 15.86 3.73 -8.36
CA ILE A 194 14.66 2.90 -8.18
C ILE A 194 13.73 3.01 -9.41
N LYS A 195 13.50 4.22 -9.93
CA LYS A 195 12.73 4.41 -11.16
C LYS A 195 13.42 3.77 -12.37
N GLU A 196 14.74 3.94 -12.50
CA GLU A 196 15.54 3.31 -13.54
C GLU A 196 15.39 1.78 -13.48
N ALA A 197 15.55 1.16 -12.31
CA ALA A 197 15.34 -0.27 -12.13
C ALA A 197 13.94 -0.73 -12.56
N ALA A 198 12.91 0.02 -12.20
CA ALA A 198 11.53 -0.30 -12.55
C ALA A 198 11.28 -0.18 -14.08
N MET A 199 11.92 0.78 -14.74
CA MET A 199 11.82 0.97 -16.19
C MET A 199 12.58 -0.09 -16.99
N THR A 200 13.68 -0.62 -16.45
CA THR A 200 14.56 -1.59 -17.14
C THR A 200 14.20 -3.04 -16.82
N ALA A 201 13.46 -3.27 -15.72
CA ALA A 201 13.05 -4.63 -15.32
C ALA A 201 12.23 -5.30 -16.42
N LYS A 202 12.73 -6.40 -16.96
CA LYS A 202 12.00 -7.22 -17.93
C LYS A 202 11.13 -8.20 -17.14
N VAL A 203 9.81 -8.05 -17.23
CA VAL A 203 8.89 -9.05 -16.70
C VAL A 203 8.82 -10.17 -17.72
N VAL A 204 9.30 -11.34 -17.32
CA VAL A 204 8.99 -12.57 -18.04
C VAL A 204 7.53 -12.86 -17.71
N ALA A 205 6.65 -12.72 -18.71
CA ALA A 205 5.28 -13.16 -18.59
C ALA A 205 5.32 -14.64 -18.16
N ARG A 206 4.80 -14.92 -16.97
CA ARG A 206 4.55 -16.31 -16.59
C ARG A 206 3.43 -16.81 -17.50
N GLY A 207 3.82 -17.66 -18.45
CA GLY A 207 2.87 -18.42 -19.25
C GLY A 207 2.09 -19.42 -18.41
#